data_00a4eff0b5ac72d55e3d2ab67a734dbe
#
_entry.id   00a4eff0b5ac72d55e3d2ab67a734dbe
#
_cell.length_a   1.000
_cell.length_b   1.000
_cell.length_c   1.000
_cell.angle_alpha   90.00
_cell.angle_beta   90.00
_cell.angle_gamma   90.00
#
_symmetry.space_group_name_H-M   'P 1'
#
loop_
_entity.id
_entity.type
_entity.pdbx_description
1 polymer ?
#
loop_
_entity_poly.entity_id
_entity_poly.type
_entity_poly.pdbx_seq_one_letter_code
_entity_poly.pdbx_strand_id
1 'polypeptide(L)'
;MLRLVVASPGAFSPRGLHDRRVVITDSADSPLAYGSRIGDGYSIIVPEVASFHFRPGSQDVAVQAEPLVAPERVLDAYYGAALPMAVQVVLERQPLHASAVVVPGIGAVAFAGVTHSGKTTLAYGLSRRGFPMWADDILAIDAFGVEGVSTIRLPYRLNLRAPSAAYFEGRPETGVARGEQDPGEWATAPLVAFCVLERRDRRPRAGSSVVRLPPTEGLMALLAQAFWFEPQTSAERRQMMRDYLEVVARVPGFRVSVGPSLDALPALLDEVEAKVAACLRPAA
;
A
#
# COMPACT_ATOMS: atom_id res chain seq x y z
N MET A 1 4.87 -11.04 -12.68
CA MET A 1 3.64 -10.37 -12.19
C MET A 1 2.82 -11.37 -11.40
N LEU A 2 2.29 -10.99 -10.22
CA LEU A 2 1.36 -11.85 -9.49
C LEU A 2 0.09 -12.05 -10.33
N ARG A 3 -0.31 -13.30 -10.53
CA ARG A 3 -1.48 -13.68 -11.32
C ARG A 3 -2.50 -14.35 -10.40
N LEU A 4 -3.72 -13.83 -10.38
CA LEU A 4 -4.83 -14.51 -9.72
C LEU A 4 -5.35 -15.60 -10.65
N VAL A 5 -5.28 -16.86 -10.20
CA VAL A 5 -5.65 -18.03 -11.01
C VAL A 5 -6.76 -18.81 -10.29
N VAL A 6 -7.87 -19.08 -10.97
CA VAL A 6 -8.96 -19.86 -10.39
C VAL A 6 -8.50 -21.32 -10.24
N ALA A 7 -8.53 -21.81 -9.01
CA ALA A 7 -8.19 -23.20 -8.72
C ALA A 7 -9.33 -24.15 -9.10
N SER A 8 -8.98 -25.38 -9.50
CA SER A 8 -9.98 -26.43 -9.69
C SER A 8 -10.68 -26.76 -8.37
N PRO A 9 -11.98 -27.10 -8.40
CA PRO A 9 -12.70 -27.51 -7.21
C PRO A 9 -11.99 -28.64 -6.48
N GLY A 10 -11.76 -28.49 -5.17
CA GLY A 10 -11.08 -29.49 -4.36
C GLY A 10 -9.54 -29.50 -4.46
N ALA A 11 -8.94 -28.58 -5.21
CA ALA A 11 -7.48 -28.45 -5.30
C ALA A 11 -6.83 -28.18 -3.95
N PHE A 12 -7.56 -27.54 -3.05
CA PHE A 12 -7.10 -27.23 -1.69
C PHE A 12 -8.10 -27.77 -0.67
N SER A 13 -7.64 -28.76 0.11
CA SER A 13 -8.47 -29.28 1.20
C SER A 13 -8.31 -28.41 2.45
N PRO A 14 -9.41 -27.98 3.10
CA PRO A 14 -9.33 -27.30 4.38
C PRO A 14 -8.83 -28.18 5.54
N ARG A 15 -8.60 -29.47 5.28
CA ARG A 15 -8.09 -30.45 6.26
C ARG A 15 -6.59 -30.24 6.52
N GLY A 16 -6.22 -29.36 7.37
CA GLY A 16 -4.82 -29.07 7.71
C GLY A 16 -4.62 -27.69 8.30
N LEU A 17 -5.70 -26.96 8.50
CA LEU A 17 -5.66 -25.59 9.00
C LEU A 17 -5.67 -25.55 10.54
N HIS A 18 -4.88 -26.40 11.21
CA HIS A 18 -4.81 -26.45 12.68
C HIS A 18 -4.05 -25.26 13.28
N ASP A 19 -3.27 -24.53 12.49
CA ASP A 19 -2.52 -23.35 12.96
C ASP A 19 -2.97 -22.08 12.20
N ARG A 20 -4.26 -21.80 12.25
CA ARG A 20 -4.82 -20.57 11.67
C ARG A 20 -4.51 -19.40 12.58
N ARG A 21 -3.91 -18.36 12.01
CA ARG A 21 -3.67 -17.10 12.74
C ARG A 21 -4.48 -15.99 12.10
N VAL A 22 -5.02 -15.12 12.94
CA VAL A 22 -5.69 -13.91 12.46
C VAL A 22 -4.63 -13.03 11.79
N VAL A 23 -4.89 -12.61 10.57
CA VAL A 23 -3.96 -11.76 9.81
C VAL A 23 -4.54 -10.38 9.53
N ILE A 24 -5.86 -10.25 9.56
CA ILE A 24 -6.56 -8.98 9.41
C ILE A 24 -7.77 -8.97 10.33
N THR A 25 -7.96 -7.85 11.04
CA THR A 25 -9.15 -7.55 11.84
C THR A 25 -9.87 -6.32 11.31
N ASP A 26 -11.15 -6.19 11.65
CA ASP A 26 -11.90 -4.94 11.46
C ASP A 26 -11.61 -3.92 12.57
N SER A 27 -12.30 -2.80 12.54
CA SER A 27 -12.20 -1.74 13.55
C SER A 27 -12.70 -2.12 14.95
N ALA A 28 -13.38 -3.29 15.07
CA ALA A 28 -13.85 -3.86 16.32
C ALA A 28 -13.03 -5.08 16.77
N ASP A 29 -11.80 -5.24 16.21
CA ASP A 29 -10.91 -6.38 16.40
C ASP A 29 -11.51 -7.76 16.02
N SER A 30 -12.59 -7.77 15.21
CA SER A 30 -13.15 -9.01 14.70
C SER A 30 -12.33 -9.55 13.52
N PRO A 31 -12.01 -10.85 13.50
CA PRO A 31 -11.19 -11.42 12.43
C PRO A 31 -11.86 -11.34 11.06
N LEU A 32 -11.21 -10.72 10.10
CA LEU A 32 -11.63 -10.63 8.70
C LEU A 32 -10.93 -11.67 7.81
N ALA A 33 -9.69 -12.04 8.14
CA ALA A 33 -8.95 -13.02 7.40
C ALA A 33 -8.03 -13.84 8.31
N TYR A 34 -7.82 -15.09 7.92
CA TYR A 34 -6.95 -16.03 8.60
C TYR A 34 -5.84 -16.48 7.66
N GLY A 35 -4.61 -16.53 8.16
CA GLY A 35 -3.46 -17.05 7.46
C GLY A 35 -2.94 -18.35 8.07
N SER A 36 -2.37 -19.20 7.24
CA SER A 36 -1.66 -20.40 7.69
C SER A 36 -0.54 -20.76 6.72
N ARG A 37 0.45 -21.49 7.23
CA ARG A 37 1.47 -22.12 6.40
C ARG A 37 1.03 -23.54 6.05
N ILE A 38 1.14 -23.92 4.77
CA ILE A 38 0.77 -25.25 4.27
C ILE A 38 1.94 -25.78 3.44
N GLY A 39 2.72 -26.70 4.01
CA GLY A 39 3.93 -27.17 3.37
C GLY A 39 4.96 -26.07 3.16
N ASP A 40 5.34 -25.84 1.91
CA ASP A 40 6.20 -24.75 1.45
C ASP A 40 5.44 -23.46 1.09
N GLY A 41 4.09 -23.52 1.10
CA GLY A 41 3.23 -22.40 0.73
C GLY A 41 2.44 -21.81 1.90
N TYR A 42 1.57 -20.89 1.54
CA TYR A 42 0.71 -20.15 2.44
C TYR A 42 -0.73 -20.11 1.95
N SER A 43 -1.64 -20.02 2.89
CA SER A 43 -3.07 -19.86 2.62
C SER A 43 -3.61 -18.66 3.37
N ILE A 44 -4.41 -17.85 2.70
CA ILE A 44 -5.24 -16.81 3.30
C ILE A 44 -6.70 -17.19 3.09
N ILE A 45 -7.47 -17.20 4.17
CA ILE A 45 -8.90 -17.51 4.14
C ILE A 45 -9.66 -16.27 4.59
N VAL A 46 -10.51 -15.78 3.70
CA VAL A 46 -11.52 -14.78 4.01
C VAL A 46 -12.85 -15.53 4.15
N PRO A 47 -13.38 -15.66 5.38
CA PRO A 47 -14.59 -16.45 5.63
C PRO A 47 -15.75 -16.05 4.73
N GLU A 48 -16.51 -17.03 4.25
CA GLU A 48 -17.67 -16.83 3.39
C GLU A 48 -17.37 -16.12 2.04
N VAL A 49 -16.11 -15.94 1.67
CA VAL A 49 -15.71 -15.27 0.43
C VAL A 49 -14.81 -16.16 -0.41
N ALA A 50 -13.59 -16.43 0.06
CA ALA A 50 -12.63 -17.21 -0.72
C ALA A 50 -11.44 -17.68 0.14
N SER A 51 -10.72 -18.66 -0.36
CA SER A 51 -9.37 -19.02 0.06
C SER A 51 -8.36 -18.75 -1.05
N PHE A 52 -7.21 -18.19 -0.68
CA PHE A 52 -6.12 -17.85 -1.58
C PHE A 52 -4.88 -18.65 -1.17
N HIS A 53 -4.19 -19.22 -2.16
CA HIS A 53 -3.01 -20.04 -1.92
C HIS A 53 -1.86 -19.56 -2.80
N PHE A 54 -0.69 -19.41 -2.21
CA PHE A 54 0.51 -18.95 -2.91
C PHE A 54 1.76 -19.53 -2.25
N ARG A 55 2.85 -19.57 -2.96
CA ARG A 55 4.12 -20.11 -2.47
C ARG A 55 5.31 -19.33 -3.03
N PRO A 56 6.45 -19.34 -2.33
CA PRO A 56 7.70 -18.80 -2.85
C PRO A 56 8.03 -19.40 -4.21
N GLY A 57 8.57 -18.57 -5.10
CA GLY A 57 8.97 -18.99 -6.45
C GLY A 57 7.82 -19.20 -7.46
N SER A 58 6.56 -19.04 -7.06
CA SER A 58 5.40 -19.06 -7.96
C SER A 58 4.78 -17.69 -8.06
N GLN A 59 4.54 -17.21 -9.26
CA GLN A 59 3.82 -15.94 -9.48
C GLN A 59 2.29 -16.11 -9.40
N ASP A 60 1.78 -17.32 -9.25
CA ASP A 60 0.36 -17.59 -9.22
C ASP A 60 -0.17 -17.52 -7.77
N VAL A 61 -1.23 -16.76 -7.57
CA VAL A 61 -2.09 -16.80 -6.40
C VAL A 61 -3.36 -17.56 -6.81
N ALA A 62 -3.44 -18.79 -6.37
CA ALA A 62 -4.60 -19.64 -6.67
C ALA A 62 -5.77 -19.26 -5.76
N VAL A 63 -6.94 -19.02 -6.33
CA VAL A 63 -8.16 -18.70 -5.59
C VAL A 63 -9.22 -19.78 -5.73
N GLN A 64 -9.81 -20.15 -4.61
CA GLN A 64 -11.02 -20.94 -4.53
C GLN A 64 -12.09 -20.07 -3.86
N ALA A 65 -13.04 -19.59 -4.66
CA ALA A 65 -14.17 -18.81 -4.18
C ALA A 65 -15.22 -19.71 -3.52
N GLU A 66 -15.92 -19.19 -2.54
CA GLU A 66 -17.10 -19.83 -1.99
C GLU A 66 -18.25 -19.82 -3.03
N PRO A 67 -19.14 -20.83 -3.03
CA PRO A 67 -20.25 -20.88 -3.95
C PRO A 67 -21.12 -19.60 -3.88
N LEU A 68 -21.54 -19.10 -5.04
CA LEU A 68 -22.44 -17.94 -5.18
C LEU A 68 -21.88 -16.60 -4.73
N VAL A 69 -20.60 -16.51 -4.41
CA VAL A 69 -19.96 -15.23 -4.10
C VAL A 69 -19.70 -14.43 -5.38
N ALA A 70 -20.11 -13.17 -5.38
CA ALA A 70 -19.89 -12.27 -6.50
C ALA A 70 -18.36 -12.06 -6.76
N PRO A 71 -17.92 -12.05 -8.02
CA PRO A 71 -16.52 -11.86 -8.37
C PRO A 71 -15.88 -10.62 -7.75
N GLU A 72 -16.63 -9.54 -7.62
CA GLU A 72 -16.17 -8.28 -7.03
C GLU A 72 -15.77 -8.46 -5.56
N ARG A 73 -16.51 -9.27 -4.79
CA ARG A 73 -16.18 -9.59 -3.40
C ARG A 73 -14.90 -10.43 -3.30
N VAL A 74 -14.69 -11.34 -4.24
CA VAL A 74 -13.45 -12.13 -4.32
C VAL A 74 -12.25 -11.22 -4.62
N LEU A 75 -12.41 -10.27 -5.54
CA LEU A 75 -11.38 -9.29 -5.86
C LEU A 75 -11.11 -8.34 -4.67
N ASP A 76 -12.14 -7.89 -3.96
CA ASP A 76 -11.96 -7.08 -2.74
C ASP A 76 -11.16 -7.85 -1.67
N ALA A 77 -11.48 -9.14 -1.47
CA ALA A 77 -10.74 -10.01 -0.56
C ALA A 77 -9.29 -10.24 -1.04
N TYR A 78 -9.07 -10.38 -2.34
CA TYR A 78 -7.73 -10.49 -2.93
C TYR A 78 -6.90 -9.25 -2.63
N TYR A 79 -7.39 -8.07 -2.99
CA TYR A 79 -6.66 -6.81 -2.79
C TYR A 79 -6.48 -6.50 -1.30
N GLY A 80 -7.51 -6.70 -0.47
CA GLY A 80 -7.46 -6.34 0.94
C GLY A 80 -6.69 -7.31 1.83
N ALA A 81 -6.63 -8.59 1.48
CA ALA A 81 -6.07 -9.61 2.35
C ALA A 81 -4.95 -10.45 1.71
N ALA A 82 -5.15 -10.98 0.51
CA ALA A 82 -4.21 -11.93 -0.06
C ALA A 82 -3.01 -11.25 -0.72
N LEU A 83 -3.22 -10.16 -1.45
CA LEU A 83 -2.17 -9.47 -2.20
C LEU A 83 -1.02 -8.97 -1.32
N PRO A 84 -1.23 -8.29 -0.17
CA PRO A 84 -0.11 -7.86 0.67
C PRO A 84 0.74 -9.03 1.14
N MET A 85 0.11 -10.15 1.50
CA MET A 85 0.83 -11.35 1.96
C MET A 85 1.57 -12.04 0.80
N ALA A 86 0.96 -12.09 -0.39
CA ALA A 86 1.60 -12.61 -1.60
C ALA A 86 2.80 -11.74 -2.02
N VAL A 87 2.72 -10.43 -1.92
CA VAL A 87 3.85 -9.51 -2.15
C VAL A 87 5.02 -9.87 -1.24
N GLN A 88 4.74 -10.11 0.04
CA GLN A 88 5.77 -10.42 1.02
C GLN A 88 6.42 -11.79 0.78
N VAL A 89 5.62 -12.80 0.44
CA VAL A 89 6.08 -14.18 0.28
C VAL A 89 6.63 -14.48 -1.11
N VAL A 90 5.91 -14.04 -2.14
CA VAL A 90 6.23 -14.40 -3.53
C VAL A 90 7.26 -13.46 -4.14
N LEU A 91 7.10 -12.16 -3.87
CA LEU A 91 7.99 -11.15 -4.41
C LEU A 91 9.17 -10.84 -3.50
N GLU A 92 9.14 -11.33 -2.25
CA GLU A 92 10.13 -11.00 -1.21
C GLU A 92 10.29 -9.49 -1.05
N ARG A 93 9.17 -8.75 -1.10
CA ARG A 93 9.11 -7.29 -0.97
C ARG A 93 8.24 -6.89 0.20
N GLN A 94 8.47 -5.69 0.73
CA GLN A 94 7.71 -5.22 1.89
C GLN A 94 6.45 -4.48 1.45
N PRO A 95 5.27 -5.02 1.74
CA PRO A 95 4.01 -4.32 1.51
C PRO A 95 3.79 -3.27 2.60
N LEU A 96 3.54 -2.04 2.19
CA LEU A 96 3.18 -0.93 3.07
C LEU A 96 1.75 -0.49 2.78
N HIS A 97 0.95 -0.25 3.81
CA HIS A 97 -0.38 0.34 3.67
C HIS A 97 -0.26 1.82 3.30
N ALA A 98 -0.13 2.08 2.02
CA ALA A 98 0.13 3.41 1.47
C ALA A 98 -0.51 3.58 0.09
N SER A 99 -0.84 4.83 -0.24
CA SER A 99 -1.05 5.28 -1.61
C SER A 99 0.25 5.92 -2.13
N ALA A 100 0.46 5.96 -3.42
CA ALA A 100 1.65 6.59 -4.00
C ALA A 100 1.35 7.24 -5.36
N VAL A 101 2.16 8.25 -5.68
CA VAL A 101 2.22 8.85 -7.02
C VAL A 101 3.65 8.80 -7.55
N VAL A 102 3.81 8.90 -8.86
CA VAL A 102 5.13 9.07 -9.49
C VAL A 102 5.33 10.52 -9.89
N VAL A 103 6.47 11.06 -9.54
CA VAL A 103 6.99 12.31 -10.08
C VAL A 103 7.75 11.95 -11.36
N PRO A 104 7.27 12.35 -12.56
CA PRO A 104 7.89 11.97 -13.83
C PRO A 104 9.38 12.28 -13.89
N GLY A 105 10.18 11.29 -14.30
CA GLY A 105 11.63 11.41 -14.42
C GLY A 105 12.40 11.41 -13.09
N ILE A 106 11.71 11.24 -11.95
CA ILE A 106 12.33 11.33 -10.61
C ILE A 106 12.09 10.06 -9.80
N GLY A 107 10.82 9.70 -9.51
CA GLY A 107 10.51 8.51 -8.72
C GLY A 107 9.19 8.61 -7.99
N ALA A 108 8.91 7.64 -7.13
CA ALA A 108 7.67 7.52 -6.39
C ALA A 108 7.71 8.29 -5.06
N VAL A 109 6.58 8.86 -4.69
CA VAL A 109 6.31 9.46 -3.38
C VAL A 109 5.18 8.68 -2.72
N ALA A 110 5.46 8.10 -1.55
CA ALA A 110 4.50 7.32 -0.78
C ALA A 110 3.76 8.17 0.25
N PHE A 111 2.48 7.87 0.45
CA PHE A 111 1.62 8.46 1.47
C PHE A 111 1.10 7.36 2.39
N ALA A 112 1.67 7.26 3.58
CA ALA A 112 1.32 6.30 4.61
C ALA A 112 0.51 6.95 5.72
N GLY A 113 -0.18 6.17 6.54
CA GLY A 113 -0.97 6.66 7.68
C GLY A 113 -2.19 5.78 7.93
N VAL A 114 -2.81 5.96 9.09
CA VAL A 114 -3.97 5.17 9.50
C VAL A 114 -5.11 5.25 8.49
N THR A 115 -6.00 4.27 8.54
CA THR A 115 -7.22 4.30 7.73
C THR A 115 -7.95 5.63 7.95
N HIS A 116 -8.45 6.24 6.89
CA HIS A 116 -9.11 7.56 6.89
C HIS A 116 -8.20 8.77 7.09
N SER A 117 -6.88 8.61 7.08
CA SER A 117 -5.95 9.76 7.18
C SER A 117 -5.95 10.65 5.93
N GLY A 118 -6.47 10.17 4.78
CA GLY A 118 -6.54 10.93 3.54
C GLY A 118 -5.49 10.55 2.48
N LYS A 119 -4.82 9.38 2.62
CA LYS A 119 -3.81 8.88 1.68
C LYS A 119 -4.27 8.94 0.22
N THR A 120 -5.35 8.20 -0.09
CA THR A 120 -5.94 8.15 -1.44
C THR A 120 -6.36 9.53 -1.93
N THR A 121 -6.96 10.36 -1.06
CA THR A 121 -7.39 11.71 -1.41
C THR A 121 -6.22 12.61 -1.81
N LEU A 122 -5.12 12.55 -1.06
CA LEU A 122 -3.92 13.34 -1.34
C LEU A 122 -3.24 12.84 -2.63
N ALA A 123 -3.04 11.55 -2.77
CA ALA A 123 -2.45 10.94 -3.95
C ALA A 123 -3.28 11.23 -5.21
N TYR A 124 -4.61 11.08 -5.11
CA TYR A 124 -5.51 11.40 -6.21
C TYR A 124 -5.51 12.90 -6.54
N GLY A 125 -5.45 13.77 -5.53
CA GLY A 125 -5.30 15.22 -5.75
C GLY A 125 -4.03 15.58 -6.52
N LEU A 126 -2.91 14.94 -6.19
CA LEU A 126 -1.64 15.08 -6.93
C LEU A 126 -1.74 14.49 -8.34
N SER A 127 -2.43 13.37 -8.50
CA SER A 127 -2.57 12.78 -9.83
C SER A 127 -3.30 13.69 -10.80
N ARG A 128 -4.23 14.50 -10.32
CA ARG A 128 -4.92 15.54 -11.09
C ARG A 128 -4.05 16.75 -11.44
N ARG A 129 -2.84 16.81 -10.87
CA ARG A 129 -1.82 17.83 -11.16
C ARG A 129 -0.68 17.29 -12.05
N GLY A 130 -0.84 16.11 -12.61
CA GLY A 130 0.14 15.52 -13.51
C GLY A 130 1.15 14.58 -12.87
N PHE A 131 0.89 14.11 -11.62
CA PHE A 131 1.68 13.08 -10.96
C PHE A 131 0.94 11.74 -11.01
N PRO A 132 1.16 10.86 -11.98
CA PRO A 132 0.39 9.63 -12.12
C PRO A 132 0.30 8.82 -10.84
N MET A 133 -0.88 8.27 -10.54
CA MET A 133 -1.05 7.30 -9.46
C MET A 133 -0.14 6.10 -9.68
N TRP A 134 0.54 5.66 -8.63
CA TRP A 134 1.43 4.51 -8.65
C TRP A 134 0.86 3.32 -7.89
N ALA A 135 0.26 3.59 -6.75
CA ALA A 135 -0.35 2.60 -5.88
C ALA A 135 -1.52 3.20 -5.10
N ASP A 136 -2.49 2.37 -4.72
CA ASP A 136 -3.48 2.68 -3.70
C ASP A 136 -3.65 1.45 -2.78
N ASP A 137 -3.77 1.70 -1.48
CA ASP A 137 -3.84 0.75 -0.37
C ASP A 137 -2.60 -0.15 -0.16
N ILE A 138 -1.88 -0.56 -1.21
CA ILE A 138 -0.68 -1.42 -1.09
C ILE A 138 0.44 -0.88 -1.96
N LEU A 139 1.55 -0.53 -1.33
CA LEU A 139 2.82 -0.18 -1.99
C LEU A 139 3.84 -1.28 -1.73
N ALA A 140 4.35 -1.91 -2.79
CA ALA A 140 5.43 -2.89 -2.68
C ALA A 140 6.80 -2.19 -2.69
N ILE A 141 7.59 -2.37 -1.64
CA ILE A 141 8.91 -1.74 -1.47
C ILE A 141 10.00 -2.80 -1.64
N ASP A 142 10.98 -2.48 -2.48
CA ASP A 142 12.27 -3.16 -2.58
C ASP A 142 13.33 -2.29 -1.88
N ALA A 143 13.73 -2.69 -0.68
CA ALA A 143 14.69 -1.93 0.12
C ALA A 143 16.14 -2.06 -0.38
N PHE A 144 16.44 -3.11 -1.13
CA PHE A 144 17.78 -3.43 -1.63
C PHE A 144 17.83 -3.55 -3.16
N GLY A 145 17.03 -2.75 -3.84
CA GLY A 145 17.11 -2.65 -5.30
C GLY A 145 18.48 -2.21 -5.78
N VAL A 146 18.83 -2.54 -7.03
CA VAL A 146 20.14 -2.28 -7.62
C VAL A 146 20.55 -0.80 -7.54
N GLU A 147 19.58 0.10 -7.63
CA GLU A 147 19.79 1.55 -7.59
C GLU A 147 19.36 2.18 -6.24
N GLY A 148 19.18 1.36 -5.20
CA GLY A 148 18.72 1.80 -3.89
C GLY A 148 17.28 1.38 -3.60
N VAL A 149 16.59 2.11 -2.71
CA VAL A 149 15.20 1.81 -2.35
C VAL A 149 14.27 2.13 -3.51
N SER A 150 13.52 1.14 -3.94
CA SER A 150 12.57 1.29 -5.05
C SER A 150 11.19 0.73 -4.71
N THR A 151 10.23 0.99 -5.56
CA THR A 151 8.88 0.43 -5.49
C THR A 151 8.55 -0.32 -6.76
N ILE A 152 7.72 -1.34 -6.63
CA ILE A 152 7.20 -2.12 -7.74
C ILE A 152 5.72 -1.74 -7.93
N ARG A 153 5.34 -1.44 -9.16
CA ARG A 153 3.96 -1.16 -9.49
C ARG A 153 3.13 -2.44 -9.41
N LEU A 154 2.10 -2.41 -8.59
CA LEU A 154 1.11 -3.46 -8.47
C LEU A 154 -0.21 -3.01 -9.13
N PRO A 155 -1.06 -3.93 -9.56
CA PRO A 155 -2.46 -3.62 -9.84
C PRO A 155 -3.10 -3.05 -8.58
N TYR A 156 -3.89 -2.00 -8.72
CA TYR A 156 -4.63 -1.41 -7.59
C TYR A 156 -6.04 -1.00 -8.01
N ARG A 157 -6.93 -0.90 -7.05
CA ARG A 157 -8.27 -0.30 -7.22
C ARG A 157 -8.29 1.04 -6.50
N LEU A 158 -8.68 2.09 -7.23
CA LEU A 158 -8.84 3.41 -6.61
C LEU A 158 -10.10 3.43 -5.75
N ASN A 159 -9.94 3.65 -4.46
CA ASN A 159 -11.03 3.67 -3.49
C ASN A 159 -11.24 5.08 -2.89
N LEU A 160 -11.73 6.00 -3.71
CA LEU A 160 -12.13 7.33 -3.23
C LEU A 160 -13.45 7.23 -2.46
N ARG A 161 -13.44 7.69 -1.20
CA ARG A 161 -14.66 7.79 -0.40
C ARG A 161 -15.58 8.87 -0.90
N ALA A 162 -16.89 8.72 -0.63
CA ALA A 162 -17.92 9.64 -1.12
C ALA A 162 -17.61 11.14 -0.91
N PRO A 163 -17.12 11.62 0.25
CA PRO A 163 -16.77 13.04 0.40
C PRO A 163 -15.64 13.49 -0.52
N SER A 164 -14.62 12.63 -0.73
CA SER A 164 -13.50 12.95 -1.62
C SER A 164 -13.92 12.85 -3.09
N ALA A 165 -14.71 11.84 -3.44
CA ALA A 165 -15.26 11.71 -4.79
C ALA A 165 -16.08 12.94 -5.16
N ALA A 166 -17.03 13.35 -4.32
CA ALA A 166 -17.86 14.53 -4.52
C ALA A 166 -17.02 15.83 -4.62
N TYR A 167 -15.93 15.94 -3.83
CA TYR A 167 -15.03 17.09 -3.92
C TYR A 167 -14.35 17.20 -5.28
N PHE A 168 -14.00 16.07 -5.91
CA PHE A 168 -13.37 16.04 -7.23
C PHE A 168 -14.35 16.03 -8.39
N GLU A 169 -15.62 15.65 -8.16
CA GLU A 169 -16.70 15.76 -9.13
C GLU A 169 -16.90 17.22 -9.57
N GLY A 170 -17.06 17.45 -10.86
CA GLY A 170 -17.25 18.81 -11.41
C GLY A 170 -16.00 19.66 -11.51
N ARG A 171 -14.83 19.18 -11.06
CA ARG A 171 -13.55 19.85 -11.31
C ARG A 171 -12.90 19.30 -12.57
N PRO A 172 -12.40 20.16 -13.49
CA PRO A 172 -11.85 19.70 -14.77
C PRO A 172 -10.71 18.71 -14.55
N GLU A 173 -10.75 17.61 -15.30
CA GLU A 173 -9.69 16.63 -15.31
C GLU A 173 -8.52 17.16 -16.14
N THR A 174 -7.38 17.41 -15.52
CA THR A 174 -6.11 17.47 -16.23
C THR A 174 -5.56 16.04 -16.25
N GLY A 175 -5.97 15.32 -17.28
CA GLY A 175 -5.42 14.06 -17.76
C GLY A 175 -5.01 13.02 -16.71
N VAL A 176 -5.96 12.25 -16.16
CA VAL A 176 -5.61 10.97 -15.53
C VAL A 176 -6.71 9.95 -15.75
N ALA A 177 -6.27 8.79 -16.19
CA ALA A 177 -7.09 7.64 -16.45
C ALA A 177 -7.84 7.17 -15.19
N ARG A 178 -9.15 7.10 -15.28
CA ARG A 178 -9.93 6.10 -14.56
C ARG A 178 -9.50 4.76 -15.11
N GLY A 179 -9.05 3.86 -14.28
CA GLY A 179 -8.88 2.51 -14.78
C GLY A 179 -7.98 1.66 -13.92
N GLU A 180 -8.35 0.41 -13.86
CA GLU A 180 -7.43 -0.68 -13.70
C GLU A 180 -6.36 -0.51 -14.79
N GLN A 181 -5.21 0.04 -14.43
CA GLN A 181 -4.05 -0.01 -15.32
C GLN A 181 -3.40 -1.35 -15.04
N ASP A 182 -3.60 -2.30 -15.96
CA ASP A 182 -2.74 -3.46 -16.07
C ASP A 182 -1.34 -2.94 -16.44
N PRO A 183 -0.36 -2.99 -15.54
CA PRO A 183 1.01 -2.67 -15.89
C PRO A 183 1.53 -3.84 -16.74
N GLY A 184 1.51 -3.72 -18.06
CA GLY A 184 1.95 -4.76 -19.00
C GLY A 184 3.38 -5.26 -18.80
N GLU A 185 4.19 -4.57 -18.00
CA GLU A 185 5.50 -4.98 -17.51
C GLU A 185 5.67 -4.53 -16.06
N TRP A 186 6.53 -5.22 -15.30
CA TRP A 186 6.94 -4.85 -13.96
C TRP A 186 7.65 -3.49 -13.99
N ALA A 187 6.88 -2.43 -13.87
CA ALA A 187 7.46 -1.12 -13.71
C ALA A 187 8.00 -0.97 -12.29
N THR A 188 9.23 -0.50 -12.18
CA THR A 188 9.86 -0.09 -10.93
C THR A 188 10.10 1.41 -10.94
N ALA A 189 10.07 2.04 -9.76
CA ALA A 189 10.44 3.44 -9.61
C ALA A 189 11.24 3.62 -8.32
N PRO A 190 12.30 4.48 -8.29
CA PRO A 190 12.95 4.86 -7.06
C PRO A 190 11.93 5.40 -6.05
N LEU A 191 12.00 5.01 -4.79
CA LEU A 191 11.24 5.63 -3.72
C LEU A 191 12.01 6.87 -3.24
N VAL A 192 11.53 8.05 -3.58
CA VAL A 192 12.26 9.30 -3.35
C VAL A 192 11.83 10.06 -2.10
N ALA A 193 10.62 9.78 -1.61
CA ALA A 193 10.13 10.30 -0.35
C ALA A 193 8.98 9.46 0.19
N PHE A 194 8.77 9.48 1.52
CA PHE A 194 7.54 9.02 2.12
C PHE A 194 6.93 10.08 3.03
N CYS A 195 5.61 10.19 3.02
CA CYS A 195 4.83 11.12 3.81
C CYS A 195 3.92 10.35 4.77
N VAL A 196 4.01 10.64 6.06
CA VAL A 196 3.12 10.09 7.09
C VAL A 196 2.02 11.09 7.36
N LEU A 197 0.78 10.70 7.07
CA LEU A 197 -0.38 11.55 7.22
C LEU A 197 -0.97 11.44 8.63
N GLU A 198 -1.10 12.58 9.29
CA GLU A 198 -1.76 12.72 10.59
C GLU A 198 -2.96 13.65 10.45
N ARG A 199 -4.16 13.16 10.75
CA ARG A 199 -5.35 14.04 10.85
C ARG A 199 -5.28 14.89 12.11
N ARG A 200 -5.59 16.18 11.96
CA ARG A 200 -5.70 17.13 13.06
C ARG A 200 -7.03 17.84 13.00
N ASP A 201 -7.65 18.03 14.14
CA ASP A 201 -8.92 18.76 14.26
C ASP A 201 -8.78 20.24 13.88
N ARG A 202 -7.57 20.79 13.98
CA ARG A 202 -7.25 22.16 13.58
C ARG A 202 -5.90 22.19 12.84
N ARG A 203 -5.79 23.04 11.82
CA ARG A 203 -4.49 23.35 11.22
C ARG A 203 -3.55 23.96 12.26
N PRO A 204 -2.24 23.70 12.16
CA PRO A 204 -1.25 24.43 12.92
C PRO A 204 -1.49 25.94 12.71
N ARG A 205 -1.59 26.69 13.79
CA ARG A 205 -1.80 28.16 13.72
C ARG A 205 -0.63 28.91 13.10
N ALA A 206 0.56 28.33 13.14
CA ALA A 206 1.78 28.82 12.53
C ALA A 206 2.68 27.62 12.17
N GLY A 207 3.40 27.72 11.06
CA GLY A 207 4.33 26.68 10.58
C GLY A 207 3.81 25.89 9.39
N SER A 208 4.69 25.07 8.84
CA SER A 208 4.43 24.19 7.70
C SER A 208 3.56 23.00 8.12
N SER A 209 2.59 22.63 7.27
CA SER A 209 1.84 21.37 7.44
C SER A 209 2.69 20.14 7.06
N VAL A 210 3.83 20.35 6.38
CA VAL A 210 4.77 19.31 5.96
C VAL A 210 6.12 19.53 6.65
N VAL A 211 6.48 18.63 7.57
CA VAL A 211 7.69 18.71 8.39
C VAL A 211 8.54 17.47 8.21
N ARG A 212 9.86 17.65 8.07
CA ARG A 212 10.81 16.53 7.99
C ARG A 212 10.74 15.67 9.25
N LEU A 213 10.67 14.32 9.05
CA LEU A 213 10.73 13.37 10.15
C LEU A 213 12.17 12.93 10.43
N PRO A 214 12.57 12.81 11.70
CA PRO A 214 13.76 12.05 12.06
C PRO A 214 13.61 10.58 11.63
N PRO A 215 14.70 9.89 11.25
CA PRO A 215 14.63 8.47 10.81
C PRO A 215 13.94 7.54 11.82
N THR A 216 14.16 7.75 13.12
CA THR A 216 13.53 6.95 14.18
C THR A 216 12.01 7.10 14.21
N GLU A 217 11.50 8.32 14.08
CA GLU A 217 10.05 8.57 14.00
C GLU A 217 9.48 8.02 12.69
N GLY A 218 10.22 8.17 11.58
CA GLY A 218 9.88 7.60 10.29
C GLY A 218 9.75 6.08 10.35
N LEU A 219 10.69 5.39 10.99
CA LEU A 219 10.66 3.94 11.19
C LEU A 219 9.39 3.51 11.95
N MET A 220 9.12 4.13 13.09
CA MET A 220 7.94 3.80 13.89
C MET A 220 6.64 4.01 13.10
N ALA A 221 6.58 5.09 12.35
CA ALA A 221 5.42 5.41 11.53
C ALA A 221 5.23 4.42 10.37
N LEU A 222 6.30 3.99 9.71
CA LEU A 222 6.21 2.97 8.64
C LEU A 222 5.85 1.60 9.21
N LEU A 223 6.44 1.19 10.32
CA LEU A 223 6.13 -0.08 10.99
C LEU A 223 4.66 -0.16 11.44
N ALA A 224 4.07 0.96 11.84
CA ALA A 224 2.65 1.04 12.16
C ALA A 224 1.73 0.86 10.95
N GLN A 225 2.26 0.97 9.73
CA GLN A 225 1.54 0.76 8.46
C GLN A 225 2.03 -0.47 7.70
N ALA A 226 2.98 -1.22 8.26
CA ALA A 226 3.47 -2.47 7.69
C ALA A 226 2.42 -3.58 7.82
N PHE A 227 2.35 -4.45 6.82
CA PHE A 227 1.55 -5.66 6.92
C PHE A 227 2.33 -6.72 7.70
N TRP A 228 1.79 -7.15 8.83
CA TRP A 228 2.36 -8.19 9.67
C TRP A 228 1.74 -9.55 9.35
N PHE A 229 2.52 -10.44 8.77
CA PHE A 229 2.06 -11.78 8.43
C PHE A 229 2.55 -12.79 9.48
N GLU A 230 1.70 -13.11 10.45
CA GLU A 230 2.02 -14.00 11.58
C GLU A 230 2.58 -15.39 11.22
N PRO A 231 2.14 -16.06 10.12
CA PRO A 231 2.73 -17.31 9.68
C PRO A 231 4.21 -17.24 9.28
N GLN A 232 4.78 -16.05 9.15
CA GLN A 232 6.20 -15.88 8.83
C GLN A 232 7.12 -16.37 9.94
N THR A 233 8.29 -16.83 9.54
CA THR A 233 9.37 -17.24 10.46
C THR A 233 10.01 -16.01 11.13
N SER A 234 10.73 -16.26 12.23
CA SER A 234 11.51 -15.20 12.87
C SER A 234 12.59 -14.60 11.98
N ALA A 235 13.11 -15.37 11.00
CA ALA A 235 14.09 -14.88 10.03
C ALA A 235 13.45 -13.91 9.04
N GLU A 236 12.28 -14.22 8.51
CA GLU A 236 11.52 -13.35 7.62
C GLU A 236 11.11 -12.05 8.29
N ARG A 237 10.67 -12.11 9.56
CA ARG A 237 10.38 -10.92 10.38
C ARG A 237 11.62 -10.04 10.60
N ARG A 238 12.78 -10.65 10.89
CA ARG A 238 14.04 -9.87 11.01
C ARG A 238 14.44 -9.23 9.70
N GLN A 239 14.21 -9.91 8.56
CA GLN A 239 14.45 -9.32 7.25
C GLN A 239 13.55 -8.11 7.02
N MET A 240 12.26 -8.22 7.28
CA MET A 240 11.32 -7.11 7.18
C MET A 240 11.78 -5.88 8.00
N MET A 241 12.24 -6.10 9.24
CA MET A 241 12.78 -5.01 10.06
C MET A 241 14.01 -4.35 9.45
N ARG A 242 14.94 -5.14 8.87
CA ARG A 242 16.09 -4.59 8.15
C ARG A 242 15.69 -3.77 6.93
N ASP A 243 14.69 -4.25 6.18
CA ASP A 243 14.19 -3.56 5.00
C ASP A 243 13.62 -2.18 5.36
N TYR A 244 12.79 -2.09 6.39
CA TYR A 244 12.27 -0.80 6.84
C TYR A 244 13.33 0.12 7.44
N LEU A 245 14.35 -0.42 8.11
CA LEU A 245 15.51 0.36 8.56
C LEU A 245 16.27 0.96 7.37
N GLU A 246 16.48 0.18 6.31
CA GLU A 246 17.12 0.66 5.08
C GLU A 246 16.32 1.76 4.39
N VAL A 247 14.98 1.60 4.35
CA VAL A 247 14.10 2.64 3.81
C VAL A 247 14.30 3.96 4.53
N VAL A 248 14.20 3.99 5.86
CA VAL A 248 14.31 5.26 6.61
C VAL A 248 15.72 5.82 6.66
N ALA A 249 16.75 4.99 6.44
CA ALA A 249 18.13 5.43 6.34
C ALA A 249 18.40 6.19 5.04
N ARG A 250 17.73 5.82 3.95
CA ARG A 250 18.00 6.35 2.60
C ARG A 250 16.94 7.30 2.09
N VAL A 251 15.68 7.07 2.46
CA VAL A 251 14.53 7.80 1.91
C VAL A 251 14.07 8.88 2.91
N PRO A 252 13.97 10.13 2.47
CA PRO A 252 13.45 11.21 3.30
C PRO A 252 11.99 11.00 3.70
N GLY A 253 11.72 11.07 5.00
CA GLY A 253 10.37 11.02 5.56
C GLY A 253 9.82 12.40 5.95
N PHE A 254 8.52 12.60 5.79
CA PHE A 254 7.81 13.81 6.17
C PHE A 254 6.55 13.48 6.97
N ARG A 255 6.26 14.28 7.98
CA ARG A 255 4.94 14.32 8.60
C ARG A 255 4.08 15.33 7.85
N VAL A 256 2.87 14.90 7.48
CA VAL A 256 1.89 15.73 6.77
C VAL A 256 0.66 15.89 7.65
N SER A 257 0.41 17.11 8.13
CA SER A 257 -0.76 17.42 8.93
C SER A 257 -1.96 17.71 8.04
N VAL A 258 -2.95 16.79 8.05
CA VAL A 258 -4.17 16.88 7.25
C VAL A 258 -5.28 17.51 8.06
N GLY A 259 -5.80 18.64 7.61
CA GLY A 259 -6.92 19.33 8.26
C GLY A 259 -8.26 18.60 8.06
N PRO A 260 -9.31 19.05 8.77
CA PRO A 260 -10.62 18.41 8.73
C PRO A 260 -11.40 18.68 7.44
N SER A 261 -11.10 19.78 6.73
CA SER A 261 -11.82 20.20 5.51
C SER A 261 -10.98 19.96 4.26
N LEU A 262 -11.65 19.50 3.19
CA LEU A 262 -11.08 19.37 1.84
C LEU A 262 -10.79 20.73 1.18
N ASP A 263 -11.37 21.84 1.66
CA ASP A 263 -11.06 23.18 1.14
C ASP A 263 -9.59 23.53 1.31
N ALA A 264 -8.95 22.91 2.29
CA ALA A 264 -7.53 23.10 2.56
C ALA A 264 -6.62 22.23 1.67
N LEU A 265 -7.18 21.30 0.91
CA LEU A 265 -6.41 20.35 0.10
C LEU A 265 -5.52 21.02 -0.94
N PRO A 266 -5.95 22.04 -1.71
CA PRO A 266 -5.08 22.68 -2.70
C PRO A 266 -3.78 23.21 -2.09
N ALA A 267 -3.87 23.95 -0.97
CA ALA A 267 -2.70 24.49 -0.31
C ALA A 267 -1.79 23.40 0.31
N LEU A 268 -2.38 22.27 0.76
CA LEU A 268 -1.60 21.14 1.24
C LEU A 268 -0.85 20.45 0.10
N LEU A 269 -1.49 20.31 -1.07
CA LEU A 269 -0.84 19.77 -2.28
C LEU A 269 0.34 20.64 -2.70
N ASP A 270 0.17 21.98 -2.74
CA ASP A 270 1.26 22.93 -3.07
C ASP A 270 2.45 22.75 -2.12
N GLU A 271 2.18 22.58 -0.83
CA GLU A 271 3.22 22.41 0.17
C GLU A 271 3.94 21.07 0.05
N VAL A 272 3.23 19.98 -0.23
CA VAL A 272 3.81 18.65 -0.49
C VAL A 272 4.69 18.70 -1.72
N GLU A 273 4.22 19.25 -2.84
CA GLU A 273 4.98 19.39 -4.08
C GLU A 273 6.27 20.19 -3.85
N ALA A 274 6.19 21.32 -3.16
CA ALA A 274 7.36 22.15 -2.87
C ALA A 274 8.40 21.44 -2.00
N LYS A 275 7.96 20.68 -0.99
CA LYS A 275 8.86 19.93 -0.09
C LYS A 275 9.52 18.75 -0.78
N VAL A 276 8.76 17.99 -1.56
CA VAL A 276 9.30 16.89 -2.37
C VAL A 276 10.30 17.43 -3.38
N ALA A 277 9.97 18.48 -4.13
CA ALA A 277 10.87 19.10 -5.09
C ALA A 277 12.17 19.62 -4.44
N ALA A 278 12.10 20.16 -3.24
CA ALA A 278 13.27 20.65 -2.51
C ALA A 278 14.25 19.51 -2.11
N CYS A 279 13.72 18.30 -1.85
CA CYS A 279 14.56 17.14 -1.51
C CYS A 279 15.23 16.50 -2.73
N LEU A 280 14.74 16.77 -3.92
CA LEU A 280 15.21 16.17 -5.15
C LEU A 280 16.24 17.03 -5.89
N ARG A 281 16.48 18.25 -5.40
CA ARG A 281 17.58 19.08 -5.90
C ARG A 281 18.87 18.55 -5.28
N PRO A 282 19.89 18.21 -6.11
CA PRO A 282 21.20 17.89 -5.57
C PRO A 282 21.66 19.04 -4.69
N ALA A 283 22.27 18.72 -3.55
CA ALA A 283 22.94 19.73 -2.73
C ALA A 283 23.99 20.42 -3.61
N ALA A 284 23.84 21.72 -3.80
CA ALA A 284 24.74 22.56 -4.59
C ALA A 284 26.14 22.59 -3.95
#